data_1751571e6de4ebad5ec7b0b6c525ca2c
#
_entry.id   1751571e6de4ebad5ec7b0b6c525ca2c
#
_cell.length_a   1.000
_cell.length_b   1.000
_cell.length_c   1.000
_cell.angle_alpha   90.00
_cell.angle_beta   90.00
_cell.angle_gamma   90.00
#
_symmetry.space_group_name_H-M   'P 1'
#
loop_
_entity.id
_entity.type
_entity.pdbx_description
1 polymer ?
#
loop_
_entity_poly.entity_id
_entity_poly.type
_entity_poly.pdbx_seq_one_letter_code
_entity_poly.pdbx_strand_id
1 'polypeptide(L)'
;MAEEQAVAQEQQPAFGIEKVYVKDLSLEIPHAPQIFIQREAPQVAIELSNAMTQLEEGIYEVVVTVTVTSKIADKTVFLVEVAQAGIFQIRNVPEDNLDIILGVTCPNIIFPYARETISDIVTRAGFPPVLLNPVNFEALYAQQKQEQAKANGATTH
;
A
#
# COMPACT_ATOMS: atom_id res chain seq x y z
N MET A 1 -44.75 -0.91 0.22
CA MET A 1 -43.98 0.13 -0.53
C MET A 1 -42.75 0.59 0.27
N ALA A 2 -42.86 0.96 1.52
CA ALA A 2 -41.70 1.36 2.33
C ALA A 2 -40.73 0.19 2.66
N GLU A 3 -41.25 -1.01 2.89
CA GLU A 3 -40.44 -2.21 3.13
C GLU A 3 -39.71 -2.70 1.87
N GLU A 4 -40.34 -2.61 0.71
CA GLU A 4 -39.71 -2.94 -0.57
C GLU A 4 -38.56 -1.97 -0.94
N GLN A 5 -38.73 -0.68 -0.59
CA GLN A 5 -37.68 0.32 -0.80
C GLN A 5 -36.50 0.13 0.18
N ALA A 6 -36.77 -0.28 1.43
CA ALA A 6 -35.72 -0.58 2.41
C ALA A 6 -34.89 -1.82 2.01
N VAL A 7 -35.57 -2.88 1.54
CA VAL A 7 -34.91 -4.11 1.06
C VAL A 7 -34.06 -3.82 -0.19
N ALA A 8 -34.55 -2.97 -1.11
CA ALA A 8 -33.80 -2.57 -2.28
C ALA A 8 -32.56 -1.72 -1.93
N GLN A 9 -32.64 -0.90 -0.89
CA GLN A 9 -31.49 -0.13 -0.39
C GLN A 9 -30.46 -1.01 0.29
N GLU A 10 -30.86 -2.05 1.01
CA GLU A 10 -29.94 -3.00 1.66
C GLU A 10 -29.18 -3.89 0.65
N GLN A 11 -29.70 -4.04 -0.58
CA GLN A 11 -29.09 -4.84 -1.64
C GLN A 11 -28.19 -4.05 -2.59
N GLN A 12 -28.10 -2.73 -2.46
CA GLN A 12 -27.24 -1.92 -3.33
C GLN A 12 -25.78 -2.03 -2.91
N PRO A 13 -24.85 -2.09 -3.88
CA PRO A 13 -23.43 -2.04 -3.56
C PRO A 13 -23.08 -0.78 -2.79
N ALA A 14 -22.30 -0.94 -1.74
CA ALA A 14 -21.82 0.16 -0.92
C ALA A 14 -20.30 0.09 -0.78
N PHE A 15 -19.65 1.25 -0.94
CA PHE A 15 -18.22 1.42 -0.72
C PHE A 15 -17.98 2.72 0.05
N GLY A 16 -17.20 2.65 1.11
CA GLY A 16 -16.84 3.81 1.89
C GLY A 16 -15.49 3.66 2.54
N ILE A 17 -14.84 4.80 2.77
CA ILE A 17 -13.59 4.87 3.52
C ILE A 17 -13.95 5.26 4.95
N GLU A 18 -13.67 4.40 5.92
CA GLU A 18 -13.93 4.69 7.32
C GLU A 18 -12.75 5.36 8.00
N LYS A 19 -11.53 4.95 7.62
CA LYS A 19 -10.31 5.48 8.22
C LYS A 19 -9.12 5.33 7.28
N VAL A 20 -8.22 6.31 7.33
CA VAL A 20 -6.89 6.24 6.73
C VAL A 20 -5.89 6.57 7.82
N TYR A 21 -4.85 5.74 8.00
CA TYR A 21 -3.90 5.93 9.09
C TYR A 21 -2.55 5.32 8.77
N VAL A 22 -1.53 5.83 9.43
CA VAL A 22 -0.19 5.23 9.41
C VAL A 22 -0.16 4.14 10.46
N LYS A 23 -0.04 2.89 10.04
CA LYS A 23 -0.01 1.73 10.93
C LYS A 23 1.36 1.53 11.53
N ASP A 24 2.41 1.75 10.75
CA ASP A 24 3.79 1.65 11.18
C ASP A 24 4.65 2.59 10.35
N LEU A 25 5.67 3.18 10.98
CA LEU A 25 6.62 4.08 10.32
C LEU A 25 7.97 3.95 10.99
N SER A 26 9.00 3.64 10.20
CA SER A 26 10.36 3.57 10.68
C SER A 26 11.32 4.35 9.78
N LEU A 27 12.32 4.98 10.38
CA LEU A 27 13.37 5.72 9.71
C LEU A 27 14.69 5.42 10.39
N GLU A 28 15.71 5.05 9.59
CA GLU A 28 17.07 4.86 10.06
C GLU A 28 18.05 5.64 9.19
N ILE A 29 19.00 6.31 9.82
CA ILE A 29 20.12 6.99 9.18
C ILE A 29 21.40 6.44 9.83
N PRO A 30 21.86 5.23 9.42
CA PRO A 30 22.89 4.49 10.19
C PRO A 30 24.25 5.18 10.23
N HIS A 31 24.55 6.04 9.25
CA HIS A 31 25.84 6.71 9.14
C HIS A 31 25.76 8.24 9.34
N ALA A 32 24.71 8.69 10.06
CA ALA A 32 24.65 10.08 10.50
C ALA A 32 25.67 10.32 11.65
N PRO A 33 26.31 11.49 11.74
CA PRO A 33 26.17 12.64 10.83
C PRO A 33 27.09 12.59 9.61
N GLN A 34 28.01 11.65 9.50
CA GLN A 34 29.04 11.61 8.47
C GLN A 34 28.46 11.51 7.05
N ILE A 35 27.29 10.86 6.90
CA ILE A 35 26.64 10.70 5.61
C ILE A 35 26.26 12.04 4.97
N PHE A 36 26.03 13.08 5.78
CA PHE A 36 25.62 14.40 5.30
C PHE A 36 26.76 15.18 4.61
N ILE A 37 28.01 14.77 4.79
CA ILE A 37 29.15 15.38 4.10
C ILE A 37 29.58 14.61 2.85
N GLN A 38 28.95 13.49 2.55
CA GLN A 38 29.15 12.76 1.31
C GLN A 38 28.52 13.52 0.13
N ARG A 39 29.25 13.63 -0.98
CA ARG A 39 28.84 14.42 -2.14
C ARG A 39 28.42 13.56 -3.35
N GLU A 40 28.53 12.25 -3.23
CA GLU A 40 28.12 11.32 -4.28
C GLU A 40 26.59 11.23 -4.34
N ALA A 41 26.08 11.04 -5.56
CA ALA A 41 24.64 10.86 -5.75
C ALA A 41 24.22 9.46 -5.26
N PRO A 42 23.21 9.37 -4.38
CA PRO A 42 22.74 8.08 -3.92
C PRO A 42 21.89 7.35 -4.97
N GLN A 43 21.85 6.02 -4.85
CA GLN A 43 20.90 5.18 -5.56
C GLN A 43 19.75 4.83 -4.63
N VAL A 44 18.53 4.93 -5.16
CA VAL A 44 17.30 4.69 -4.41
C VAL A 44 16.62 3.44 -4.94
N ALA A 45 16.33 2.51 -4.03
CA ALA A 45 15.55 1.31 -4.31
C ALA A 45 14.22 1.38 -3.55
N ILE A 46 13.14 0.99 -4.22
CA ILE A 46 11.78 1.04 -3.68
C ILE A 46 11.18 -0.35 -3.75
N GLU A 47 10.63 -0.83 -2.62
CA GLU A 47 9.88 -2.06 -2.52
C GLU A 47 8.45 -1.76 -2.09
N LEU A 48 7.49 -2.50 -2.62
CA LEU A 48 6.07 -2.32 -2.37
C LEU A 48 5.41 -3.65 -2.08
N SER A 49 4.58 -3.70 -1.05
CA SER A 49 3.73 -4.85 -0.76
C SER A 49 2.35 -4.41 -0.30
N ASN A 50 1.37 -5.27 -0.54
CA ASN A 50 -0.02 -5.07 -0.13
C ASN A 50 -0.46 -6.22 0.76
N ALA A 51 -1.32 -5.90 1.74
CA ALA A 51 -1.99 -6.90 2.56
C ALA A 51 -3.42 -6.46 2.82
N MET A 52 -4.31 -7.41 2.98
CA MET A 52 -5.68 -7.15 3.34
C MET A 52 -6.14 -8.10 4.44
N THR A 53 -7.00 -7.62 5.33
CA THR A 53 -7.58 -8.39 6.43
C THR A 53 -9.05 -8.03 6.57
N GLN A 54 -9.90 -9.03 6.63
CA GLN A 54 -11.29 -8.82 7.00
C GLN A 54 -11.38 -8.66 8.52
N LEU A 55 -11.92 -7.54 8.99
CA LEU A 55 -12.07 -7.23 10.42
C LEU A 55 -13.38 -7.76 10.96
N GLU A 56 -14.45 -7.55 10.22
CA GLU A 56 -15.80 -8.07 10.47
C GLU A 56 -16.55 -8.09 9.13
N GLU A 57 -17.79 -8.54 9.12
CA GLU A 57 -18.58 -8.57 7.90
C GLU A 57 -18.68 -7.21 7.23
N GLY A 58 -18.22 -7.11 5.99
CA GLY A 58 -18.24 -5.88 5.21
C GLY A 58 -17.20 -4.84 5.59
N ILE A 59 -16.32 -5.13 6.54
CA ILE A 59 -15.27 -4.21 6.99
C ILE A 59 -13.89 -4.84 6.79
N TYR A 60 -13.02 -4.12 6.06
CA TYR A 60 -11.71 -4.60 5.64
C TYR A 60 -10.62 -3.58 5.94
N GLU A 61 -9.48 -4.09 6.39
CA GLU A 61 -8.24 -3.30 6.44
C GLU A 61 -7.41 -3.62 5.19
N VAL A 62 -6.93 -2.59 4.51
CA VAL A 62 -5.95 -2.71 3.42
C VAL A 62 -4.70 -1.93 3.82
N VAL A 63 -3.55 -2.57 3.72
CA VAL A 63 -2.26 -1.99 4.06
C VAL A 63 -1.36 -2.00 2.83
N VAL A 64 -0.81 -0.84 2.50
CA VAL A 64 0.25 -0.69 1.50
C VAL A 64 1.54 -0.38 2.26
N THR A 65 2.52 -1.27 2.15
CA THR A 65 3.83 -1.09 2.77
C THR A 65 4.84 -0.69 1.70
N VAL A 66 5.50 0.43 1.91
CA VAL A 66 6.52 0.95 1.01
C VAL A 66 7.83 1.05 1.78
N THR A 67 8.87 0.44 1.24
CA THR A 67 10.23 0.51 1.78
C THR A 67 11.12 1.25 0.79
N VAL A 68 11.78 2.31 1.23
CA VAL A 68 12.71 3.09 0.43
C VAL A 68 14.09 2.99 1.06
N THR A 69 15.04 2.49 0.29
CA THR A 69 16.44 2.37 0.69
C THR A 69 17.30 3.25 -0.21
N SER A 70 18.04 4.18 0.38
CA SER A 70 19.00 5.02 -0.31
C SER A 70 20.42 4.57 0.04
N LYS A 71 21.28 4.39 -0.98
CA LYS A 71 22.66 3.93 -0.77
C LYS A 71 23.65 4.75 -1.58
N ILE A 72 24.81 4.99 -0.98
CA ILE A 72 26.04 5.43 -1.67
C ILE A 72 27.03 4.28 -1.57
N ALA A 73 27.37 3.66 -2.73
CA ALA A 73 28.12 2.41 -2.77
C ALA A 73 27.43 1.35 -1.90
N ASP A 74 28.12 0.74 -0.96
CA ASP A 74 27.55 -0.27 -0.05
C ASP A 74 26.97 0.31 1.23
N LYS A 75 27.02 1.63 1.42
CA LYS A 75 26.55 2.30 2.65
C LYS A 75 25.12 2.76 2.50
N THR A 76 24.28 2.39 3.45
CA THR A 76 22.93 2.90 3.57
C THR A 76 22.96 4.38 3.99
N VAL A 77 22.39 5.23 3.15
CA VAL A 77 22.18 6.65 3.46
C VAL A 77 21.00 6.80 4.42
N PHE A 78 19.86 6.28 4.00
CA PHE A 78 18.69 6.13 4.87
C PHE A 78 17.88 4.92 4.46
N LEU A 79 17.13 4.41 5.42
CA LEU A 79 16.13 3.38 5.23
C LEU A 79 14.83 3.89 5.85
N VAL A 80 13.77 3.99 5.04
CA VAL A 80 12.44 4.37 5.52
C VAL A 80 11.43 3.31 5.09
N GLU A 81 10.56 2.93 6.02
CA GLU A 81 9.45 2.03 5.75
C GLU A 81 8.17 2.60 6.33
N VAL A 82 7.12 2.64 5.52
CA VAL A 82 5.79 3.04 5.96
C VAL A 82 4.79 1.94 5.63
N ALA A 83 4.00 1.55 6.63
CA ALA A 83 2.81 0.74 6.45
C ALA A 83 1.60 1.68 6.52
N GLN A 84 1.10 2.08 5.37
CA GLN A 84 -0.06 2.96 5.23
C GLN A 84 -1.31 2.11 5.13
N ALA A 85 -2.29 2.38 5.98
CA ALA A 85 -3.47 1.56 6.10
C ALA A 85 -4.76 2.35 5.87
N GLY A 86 -5.80 1.64 5.50
CA GLY A 86 -7.15 2.15 5.44
C GLY A 86 -8.15 1.10 5.87
N ILE A 87 -9.24 1.55 6.48
CA ILE A 87 -10.39 0.71 6.80
C ILE A 87 -11.52 1.10 5.86
N PHE A 88 -12.06 0.10 5.17
CA PHE A 88 -13.06 0.27 4.13
C PHE A 88 -14.32 -0.54 4.45
N GLN A 89 -15.46 0.09 4.23
CA GLN A 89 -16.74 -0.61 4.21
C GLN A 89 -17.07 -1.00 2.77
N ILE A 90 -17.26 -2.30 2.53
CA ILE A 90 -17.59 -2.84 1.20
C ILE A 90 -18.70 -3.86 1.38
N ARG A 91 -19.88 -3.57 0.82
CA ARG A 91 -21.07 -4.41 0.98
C ARG A 91 -21.76 -4.65 -0.36
N ASN A 92 -22.41 -5.79 -0.45
CA ASN A 92 -23.31 -6.15 -1.56
C ASN A 92 -22.62 -6.13 -2.92
N VAL A 93 -21.37 -6.61 -2.97
CA VAL A 93 -20.62 -6.78 -4.21
C VAL A 93 -20.33 -8.27 -4.44
N PRO A 94 -20.31 -8.73 -5.70
CA PRO A 94 -19.89 -10.09 -6.02
C PRO A 94 -18.47 -10.36 -5.55
N GLU A 95 -18.17 -11.59 -5.18
CA GLU A 95 -16.87 -12.00 -4.64
C GLU A 95 -15.69 -11.64 -5.57
N ASP A 96 -15.87 -11.84 -6.89
CA ASP A 96 -14.85 -11.49 -7.88
C ASP A 96 -14.56 -9.97 -7.89
N ASN A 97 -15.61 -9.16 -7.76
CA ASN A 97 -15.46 -7.70 -7.68
C ASN A 97 -14.83 -7.27 -6.36
N LEU A 98 -15.15 -7.92 -5.26
CA LEU A 98 -14.56 -7.66 -3.94
C LEU A 98 -13.05 -7.85 -3.99
N ASP A 99 -12.57 -8.91 -4.59
CA ASP A 99 -11.15 -9.22 -4.73
C ASP A 99 -10.40 -8.10 -5.48
N ILE A 100 -10.97 -7.59 -6.58
CA ILE A 100 -10.42 -6.48 -7.35
C ILE A 100 -10.44 -5.17 -6.54
N ILE A 101 -11.53 -4.90 -5.82
CA ILE A 101 -11.64 -3.69 -4.99
C ILE A 101 -10.55 -3.69 -3.92
N LEU A 102 -10.35 -4.82 -3.24
CA LEU A 102 -9.34 -4.95 -2.20
C LEU A 102 -7.91 -4.95 -2.74
N GLY A 103 -7.69 -5.50 -3.93
CA GLY A 103 -6.35 -5.61 -4.53
C GLY A 103 -5.92 -4.45 -5.40
N VAL A 104 -6.85 -3.64 -5.89
CA VAL A 104 -6.58 -2.55 -6.84
C VAL A 104 -7.14 -1.22 -6.34
N THR A 105 -8.45 -1.15 -6.12
CA THR A 105 -9.11 0.12 -5.78
C THR A 105 -8.62 0.68 -4.45
N CYS A 106 -8.61 -0.14 -3.41
CA CYS A 106 -8.18 0.29 -2.08
C CYS A 106 -6.69 0.68 -2.03
N PRO A 107 -5.76 -0.12 -2.59
CA PRO A 107 -4.36 0.30 -2.67
C PRO A 107 -4.16 1.61 -3.44
N ASN A 108 -4.88 1.83 -4.53
CA ASN A 108 -4.83 3.10 -5.28
C ASN A 108 -5.24 4.30 -4.41
N ILE A 109 -6.19 4.12 -3.52
CA ILE A 109 -6.63 5.18 -2.58
C ILE A 109 -5.56 5.44 -1.53
N ILE A 110 -4.94 4.39 -1.00
CA ILE A 110 -3.99 4.46 0.11
C ILE A 110 -2.61 4.98 -0.34
N PHE A 111 -2.17 4.64 -1.53
CA PHE A 111 -0.81 4.90 -2.00
C PHE A 111 -0.40 6.37 -1.97
N PRO A 112 -1.23 7.37 -2.37
CA PRO A 112 -0.85 8.78 -2.26
C PRO A 112 -0.55 9.23 -0.83
N TYR A 113 -1.20 8.65 0.17
CA TYR A 113 -0.91 8.91 1.58
C TYR A 113 0.47 8.36 1.98
N ALA A 114 0.83 7.18 1.50
CA ALA A 114 2.17 6.62 1.70
C ALA A 114 3.24 7.48 1.03
N ARG A 115 2.99 7.96 -0.19
CA ARG A 115 3.87 8.88 -0.92
C ARG A 115 4.15 10.13 -0.09
N GLU A 116 3.12 10.75 0.45
CA GLU A 116 3.24 11.96 1.25
C GLU A 116 4.01 11.71 2.55
N THR A 117 3.69 10.63 3.25
CA THR A 117 4.37 10.26 4.50
C THR A 117 5.87 10.05 4.28
N ILE A 118 6.25 9.34 3.22
CA ILE A 118 7.67 9.12 2.88
C ILE A 118 8.37 10.43 2.52
N SER A 119 7.74 11.27 1.67
CA SER A 119 8.30 12.57 1.29
C SER A 119 8.52 13.46 2.51
N ASP A 120 7.56 13.51 3.42
CA ASP A 120 7.65 14.30 4.65
C ASP A 120 8.78 13.80 5.57
N ILE A 121 8.82 12.50 5.86
CA ILE A 121 9.82 11.96 6.79
C ILE A 121 11.24 12.05 6.25
N VAL A 122 11.45 11.84 4.96
CA VAL A 122 12.76 11.97 4.31
C VAL A 122 13.25 13.43 4.36
N THR A 123 12.35 14.37 4.14
CA THR A 123 12.66 15.80 4.26
C THR A 123 13.03 16.18 5.70
N ARG A 124 12.29 15.68 6.69
CA ARG A 124 12.60 15.85 8.10
C ARG A 124 13.94 15.24 8.51
N ALA A 125 14.33 14.17 7.83
CA ALA A 125 15.61 13.50 8.03
C ALA A 125 16.80 14.29 7.47
N GLY A 126 16.56 15.39 6.76
CA GLY A 126 17.60 16.24 6.21
C GLY A 126 17.97 15.94 4.77
N PHE A 127 17.18 15.16 4.05
CA PHE A 127 17.41 14.79 2.65
C PHE A 127 16.38 15.45 1.72
N PRO A 128 16.70 15.57 0.42
CA PRO A 128 15.68 15.98 -0.55
C PRO A 128 14.49 15.02 -0.53
N PRO A 129 13.26 15.51 -0.78
CA PRO A 129 12.08 14.64 -0.76
C PRO A 129 12.16 13.55 -1.82
N VAL A 130 11.66 12.36 -1.45
CA VAL A 130 11.46 11.26 -2.40
C VAL A 130 10.01 11.30 -2.85
N LEU A 131 9.80 11.50 -4.15
CA LEU A 131 8.48 11.54 -4.76
C LEU A 131 8.26 10.22 -5.51
N LEU A 132 7.46 9.34 -4.93
CA LEU A 132 7.16 8.04 -5.53
C LEU A 132 6.33 8.21 -6.79
N ASN A 133 6.75 7.54 -7.86
CA ASN A 133 5.97 7.48 -9.09
C ASN A 133 4.64 6.72 -8.88
N PRO A 134 3.62 7.02 -9.70
CA PRO A 134 2.38 6.24 -9.65
C PRO A 134 2.64 4.75 -9.86
N VAL A 135 1.90 3.92 -9.13
CA VAL A 135 1.97 2.46 -9.22
C VAL A 135 0.75 1.94 -9.98
N ASN A 136 0.98 1.03 -10.92
CA ASN A 136 -0.10 0.33 -11.61
C ASN A 136 -0.50 -0.90 -10.80
N PHE A 137 -1.45 -0.72 -9.87
CA PHE A 137 -1.95 -1.81 -9.03
C PHE A 137 -2.72 -2.87 -9.81
N GLU A 138 -3.34 -2.51 -10.94
CA GLU A 138 -4.01 -3.47 -11.82
C GLU A 138 -3.00 -4.47 -12.40
N ALA A 139 -1.85 -3.98 -12.87
CA ALA A 139 -0.78 -4.83 -13.38
C ALA A 139 -0.18 -5.73 -12.30
N LEU A 140 0.03 -5.22 -11.10
CA LEU A 140 0.50 -6.00 -9.95
C LEU A 140 -0.50 -7.08 -9.56
N TYR A 141 -1.77 -6.76 -9.54
CA TYR A 141 -2.85 -7.70 -9.26
C TYR A 141 -2.90 -8.83 -10.29
N ALA A 142 -2.82 -8.50 -11.58
CA ALA A 142 -2.80 -9.47 -12.66
C ALA A 142 -1.58 -10.40 -12.57
N GLN A 143 -0.41 -9.86 -12.25
CA GLN A 143 0.81 -10.64 -12.04
C GLN A 143 0.68 -11.61 -10.86
N GLN A 144 0.17 -11.15 -9.74
CA GLN A 144 -0.05 -12.00 -8.56
C GLN A 144 -1.03 -13.13 -8.85
N LYS A 145 -2.10 -12.87 -9.62
CA LYS A 145 -3.06 -13.89 -10.04
C LYS A 145 -2.40 -14.95 -10.94
N GLN A 146 -1.53 -14.55 -11.86
CA GLN A 146 -0.78 -15.48 -12.71
C GLN A 146 0.19 -16.35 -11.89
N GLU A 147 0.88 -15.77 -10.93
CA GLU A 147 1.80 -16.49 -10.05
C GLU A 147 1.05 -17.52 -9.17
N GLN A 148 -0.10 -17.15 -8.63
CA GLN A 148 -0.96 -18.07 -7.87
C GLN A 148 -1.48 -19.22 -8.74
N ALA A 149 -1.88 -18.95 -9.97
CA ALA A 149 -2.32 -19.97 -10.92
C ALA A 149 -1.20 -20.93 -11.28
N LYS A 150 0.02 -20.44 -11.48
CA LYS A 150 1.22 -21.27 -11.72
C LYS A 150 1.58 -22.13 -10.52
N ALA A 151 1.54 -21.57 -9.32
CA ALA A 151 1.81 -22.29 -8.07
C ALA A 151 0.78 -23.41 -7.83
N ASN A 152 -0.50 -23.15 -8.09
CA ASN A 152 -1.57 -24.17 -7.98
C ASN A 152 -1.48 -25.24 -9.07
N GLY A 153 -1.01 -24.89 -10.27
CA GLY A 153 -0.75 -25.84 -11.36
C GLY A 153 0.46 -26.76 -11.12
N ALA A 154 1.45 -26.28 -10.39
CA ALA A 154 2.66 -27.05 -10.04
C ALA A 154 2.40 -28.10 -8.93
N THR A 155 1.36 -27.96 -8.16
CA THR A 155 1.01 -28.89 -7.06
C THR A 155 0.14 -30.08 -7.54
N THR A 156 -0.27 -30.13 -8.78
CA THR A 156 -1.12 -31.18 -9.33
C THR A 156 -0.34 -32.28 -10.08
N HIS A 157 0.94 -32.29 -9.96
CA HIS A 157 1.82 -33.34 -10.48
C HIS A 157 2.53 -34.07 -9.30
#